data_c506f9ba264eb173afe6ceab3c54568c
#
_entry.id   c506f9ba264eb173afe6ceab3c54568c
#
_cell.length_a   1.000
_cell.length_b   1.000
_cell.length_c   1.000
_cell.angle_alpha   90.00
_cell.angle_beta   90.00
_cell.angle_gamma   90.00
#
_symmetry.space_group_name_H-M   'P 1'
#
loop_
_entity.id
_entity.type
_entity.pdbx_description
1 polymer ?
#
loop_
_entity_poly.entity_id
_entity_poly.type
_entity_poly.pdbx_seq_one_letter_code
_entity_poly.pdbx_strand_id
1 'polypeptide(L)' 'MSKEILWPLPGTFYRKPAPDKPVFKSEGDIVTVGEIVGLIEVMKSFIEVHADVGGKILRFLIDNEDPVMAGQPLLEVE' A
#
# COMPACT_ATOMS: atom_id res chain seq x y z
N MET A 1 -13.64 -14.37 0.71
CA MET A 1 -13.52 -13.45 -0.43
C MET A 1 -12.44 -12.42 -0.12
N SER A 2 -11.63 -12.08 -1.10
CA SER A 2 -10.58 -11.09 -0.91
C SER A 2 -11.14 -9.67 -1.04
N LYS A 3 -10.43 -8.73 -0.42
CA LYS A 3 -10.73 -7.31 -0.47
C LYS A 3 -9.50 -6.61 -1.04
N GLU A 4 -9.70 -5.44 -1.64
CA GLU A 4 -8.60 -4.68 -2.21
C GLU A 4 -8.46 -3.35 -1.49
N ILE A 5 -7.22 -2.91 -1.31
CA ILE A 5 -6.95 -1.56 -0.83
C ILE A 5 -6.60 -0.73 -2.05
N LEU A 6 -7.37 0.33 -2.29
CA LEU A 6 -7.24 1.20 -3.45
C LEU A 6 -6.68 2.55 -3.01
N TRP A 7 -6.18 3.30 -3.99
CA TRP A 7 -5.72 4.66 -3.73
C TRP A 7 -6.37 5.59 -4.76
N PRO A 8 -6.95 6.72 -4.33
CA PRO A 8 -7.75 7.57 -5.22
C PRO A 8 -6.96 8.54 -6.10
N LEU A 9 -5.66 8.70 -5.88
CA LEU A 9 -4.87 9.70 -6.60
C LEU A 9 -3.71 9.02 -7.33
N PRO A 10 -3.25 9.61 -8.48
CA PRO A 10 -2.04 9.11 -9.13
C PRO A 10 -0.80 9.51 -8.33
N GLY A 11 0.24 8.70 -8.41
CA GLY A 11 1.49 8.98 -7.73
C GLY A 11 2.45 7.82 -7.89
N THR A 12 3.46 7.77 -7.02
CA THR A 12 4.44 6.68 -7.00
C THR A 12 4.30 5.94 -5.67
N PHE A 13 4.17 4.62 -5.73
CA PHE A 13 3.97 3.80 -4.54
C PHE A 13 5.30 3.35 -3.95
N TYR A 14 5.41 3.47 -2.62
CA TYR A 14 6.56 2.96 -1.88
C TYR A 14 6.08 2.00 -0.80
N ARG A 15 6.72 0.83 -0.72
CA ARG A 15 6.39 -0.17 0.29
C ARG A 15 7.13 0.09 1.61
N LYS A 16 8.12 0.99 1.60
CA LYS A 16 8.95 1.27 2.78
C LYS A 16 9.20 2.77 2.87
N PRO A 17 9.46 3.27 4.10
CA PRO A 17 9.61 4.72 4.30
C PRO A 17 10.90 5.29 3.75
N ALA A 18 11.92 4.44 3.57
CA ALA A 18 13.22 4.86 3.03
C ALA A 18 13.92 3.63 2.46
N PRO A 19 14.89 3.81 1.54
CA PRO A 19 15.55 2.66 0.92
C PRO A 19 16.23 1.70 1.89
N ASP A 20 16.69 2.20 3.04
CA ASP A 20 17.39 1.41 4.05
C ASP A 20 16.48 0.93 5.18
N LYS A 21 15.17 1.11 5.06
CA LYS A 21 14.22 0.69 6.07
C LYS A 21 13.43 -0.52 5.59
N PRO A 22 12.89 -1.34 6.51
CA PRO A 22 12.06 -2.47 6.12
C PRO A 22 10.72 -2.01 5.54
N VAL A 23 10.09 -2.89 4.77
CA VAL A 23 8.74 -2.64 4.26
C VAL A 23 7.76 -2.54 5.42
N PHE A 24 6.68 -1.76 5.23
CA PHE A 24 5.65 -1.63 6.25
C PHE A 24 4.95 -2.96 6.51
N LYS A 25 4.62 -3.68 5.45
CA LYS A 25 3.94 -4.97 5.51
C LYS A 25 4.43 -5.86 4.40
N SER A 26 4.37 -7.16 4.63
CA SER A 26 4.72 -8.17 3.64
C SER A 26 3.53 -9.10 3.40
N GLU A 27 3.61 -9.86 2.32
CA GLU A 27 2.59 -10.88 2.04
C GLU A 27 2.56 -11.88 3.20
N GLY A 28 1.36 -12.24 3.62
CA GLY A 28 1.17 -13.11 4.77
C GLY A 28 1.00 -12.39 6.10
N ASP A 29 1.33 -11.12 6.16
CA ASP A 29 1.16 -10.33 7.39
C ASP A 29 -0.31 -10.04 7.64
N ILE A 30 -0.64 -9.86 8.92
CA ILE A 30 -1.97 -9.41 9.32
C ILE A 30 -1.97 -7.88 9.33
N VAL A 31 -2.99 -7.30 8.74
CA VAL A 31 -3.19 -5.85 8.75
C VAL A 31 -4.51 -5.54 9.45
N THR A 32 -4.51 -4.45 10.24
CA THR A 32 -5.73 -3.96 10.88
C THR A 32 -6.08 -2.61 10.28
N VAL A 33 -7.37 -2.27 10.33
CA VAL A 33 -7.84 -0.97 9.83
C VAL A 33 -7.07 0.16 10.51
N GLY A 34 -6.56 1.08 9.70
CA GLY A 34 -5.79 2.21 10.17
C GLY A 34 -4.28 2.02 10.13
N GLU A 35 -3.79 0.80 9.94
CA GLU A 35 -2.34 0.57 9.85
C GLU A 35 -1.80 1.09 8.53
N ILE A 36 -0.55 1.56 8.56
CA ILE A 36 0.12 2.04 7.36
C ILE A 36 0.62 0.84 6.55
N VAL A 37 0.26 0.80 5.27
CA VAL A 37 0.69 -0.29 4.37
C VAL A 37 1.67 0.20 3.30
N GLY A 38 1.81 1.50 3.15
CA GLY A 38 2.74 2.07 2.17
C GLY A 38 2.66 3.58 2.15
N LEU A 39 3.41 4.18 1.23
CA LEU A 39 3.39 5.62 0.98
C LEU A 39 3.12 5.86 -0.48
N ILE A 40 2.46 6.97 -0.77
CA ILE A 40 2.30 7.46 -2.15
C ILE A 40 2.96 8.83 -2.23
N GLU A 41 3.86 8.99 -3.18
CA GLU A 41 4.48 10.28 -3.45
C GLU A 41 3.67 11.01 -4.52
N VAL A 42 3.22 12.22 -4.18
CA VAL A 42 2.50 13.10 -5.10
C VAL A 42 3.17 14.45 -5.01
N MET A 43 3.78 14.90 -6.11
CA MET A 43 4.41 16.23 -6.19
C MET A 43 5.36 16.51 -5.01
N LYS A 44 6.26 15.54 -4.75
CA LYS A 44 7.28 15.63 -3.69
C LYS A 44 6.72 15.56 -2.26
N SER A 45 5.45 15.28 -2.12
CA SER A 45 4.82 15.05 -0.82
C SER A 45 4.55 13.57 -0.66
N PHE A 46 4.85 13.03 0.53
CA PHE A 46 4.58 11.62 0.82
C PHE A 46 3.32 11.52 1.66
N ILE A 47 2.38 10.70 1.19
CA ILE A 47 1.09 10.52 1.86
C ILE A 47 1.02 9.08 2.33
N GLU A 48 0.71 8.87 3.60
CA GLU A 48 0.58 7.53 4.17
C GLU A 48 -0.68 6.86 3.66
N VAL A 49 -0.53 5.60 3.22
CA VAL A 49 -1.68 4.78 2.83
C VAL A 49 -2.07 3.92 4.02
N HIS A 50 -3.23 4.19 4.57
CA HIS A 50 -3.77 3.45 5.71
C HIS A 50 -4.76 2.41 5.20
N ALA A 51 -4.70 1.22 5.80
CA ALA A 51 -5.63 0.16 5.45
C ALA A 51 -7.04 0.54 5.87
N ASP A 52 -8.00 0.38 4.96
CA ASP A 52 -9.41 0.59 5.26
C ASP A 52 -10.15 -0.72 5.49
N VAL A 53 -9.44 -1.83 5.39
CA VAL A 53 -9.95 -3.17 5.68
C VAL A 53 -8.89 -3.93 6.47
N GLY A 54 -9.32 -4.90 7.25
CA GLY A 54 -8.42 -5.75 8.02
C GLY A 54 -8.43 -7.18 7.52
N GLY A 55 -7.35 -7.90 7.78
CA GLY A 55 -7.23 -9.30 7.43
C GLY A 55 -5.80 -9.67 7.11
N LYS A 56 -5.62 -10.78 6.41
CA LYS A 56 -4.30 -11.26 6.00
C LYS A 56 -3.98 -10.75 4.60
N ILE A 57 -2.81 -10.16 4.43
CA ILE A 57 -2.36 -9.67 3.12
C ILE A 57 -2.05 -10.87 2.24
N LEU A 58 -2.77 -10.98 1.12
CA LEU A 58 -2.57 -12.07 0.17
C LEU A 58 -1.42 -11.75 -0.78
N ARG A 59 -1.41 -10.53 -1.33
CA ARG A 59 -0.35 -10.10 -2.23
C ARG A 59 -0.41 -8.60 -2.45
N PHE A 60 0.73 -8.03 -2.85
CA PHE A 60 0.81 -6.68 -3.36
C PHE A 60 0.64 -6.73 -4.86
N LEU A 61 -0.18 -5.84 -5.40
CA LEU A 61 -0.49 -5.79 -6.83
C LEU A 61 0.44 -4.87 -7.60
N ILE A 62 1.22 -4.06 -6.88
CA ILE A 62 2.22 -3.19 -7.47
C ILE A 62 3.50 -3.29 -6.65
N ASP A 63 4.62 -2.99 -7.29
CA ASP A 63 5.93 -3.07 -6.65
C ASP A 63 6.36 -1.73 -6.07
N ASN A 64 7.42 -1.76 -5.26
CA ASN A 64 8.02 -0.56 -4.72
C ASN A 64 8.50 0.34 -5.85
N GLU A 65 8.19 1.64 -5.75
CA GLU A 65 8.57 2.67 -6.72
C GLU A 65 7.82 2.58 -8.04
N ASP A 66 6.73 1.81 -8.10
CA ASP A 66 5.91 1.74 -9.30
C ASP A 66 4.92 2.90 -9.36
N PRO A 67 4.58 3.38 -10.58
CA PRO A 67 3.54 4.40 -10.72
C PRO A 67 2.17 3.83 -10.42
N VAL A 68 1.31 4.64 -9.84
CA VAL A 68 -0.05 4.28 -9.46
C VAL A 68 -1.02 5.24 -10.12
N MET A 69 -2.05 4.69 -10.75
CA MET A 69 -3.14 5.49 -11.32
C MET A 69 -4.27 5.61 -10.30
N ALA A 70 -5.09 6.64 -10.45
CA ALA A 70 -6.24 6.84 -9.57
C ALA A 70 -7.15 5.62 -9.60
N GLY A 71 -7.52 5.12 -8.42
CA GLY A 71 -8.41 3.97 -8.31
C GLY A 71 -7.75 2.61 -8.51
N GLN A 72 -6.45 2.58 -8.75
CA GLN A 72 -5.74 1.32 -8.96
C GLN A 72 -5.61 0.55 -7.64
N PRO A 73 -5.90 -0.77 -7.65
CA PRO A 73 -5.69 -1.57 -6.44
C PRO A 73 -4.21 -1.70 -6.10
N LEU A 74 -3.89 -1.55 -4.82
CA LEU A 74 -2.51 -1.63 -4.34
C LEU A 74 -2.16 -3.01 -3.82
N LEU A 75 -3.08 -3.63 -3.06
CA LEU A 75 -2.87 -4.95 -2.51
C LEU A 75 -4.20 -5.63 -2.24
N GLU A 76 -4.16 -6.96 -2.11
CA GLU A 76 -5.32 -7.75 -1.78
C GLU A 76 -5.23 -8.26 -0.34
N VAL A 77 -6.35 -8.22 0.37
CA VAL A 77 -6.47 -8.65 1.77
C VAL A 77 -7.60 -9.68 1.86
N GLU A 78 -7.34 -10.74 2.59
CA GLU A 78 -8.33 -11.80 2.79
C GLU A 78 -9.40 -11.41 3.80
#